data_ef5167531508e8899f2d2561f15ab38f
#
_entry.id   ef5167531508e8899f2d2561f15ab38f
#
_cell.length_a   1.000
_cell.length_b   1.000
_cell.length_c   1.000
_cell.angle_alpha   90.00
_cell.angle_beta   90.00
_cell.angle_gamma   90.00
#
_symmetry.space_group_name_H-M   'P 1'
#
loop_
_entity.id
_entity.type
_entity.pdbx_description
1 polymer ?
#
loop_
_entity_poly.entity_id
_entity_poly.type
_entity_poly.pdbx_seq_one_letter_code
_entity_poly.pdbx_strand_id
1 'polypeptide(L)'
;LCMHKKTVIDFKELGVRQIFTHATKEIKTKDIKEVKSLINQIEAYQEKGYFAVGYVAYEASQAFEPKFQIFDSPLMSEYLLYFTIHDTVQTESIPLAYEPVPLPESWQELTSAEEYKAAIEHIHHHIRQGNTYQVNFTVQLQQNITADPFAIYNRLVVEQNAHYNAFIQHDDVSIISISPELFFKKDGDILTTRPMKGTTNRGLTTETDLKQAQWLAHDQKNRSENMMIVDLLRNDMNRISKIGSENVKRLCQVEQYSTVWQ
;
A
#
# COMPACT_ATOMS: atom_id res chain seq x y z
N LEU A 1 -15.43 7.67 25.91
CA LEU A 1 -13.98 7.61 25.62
C LEU A 1 -13.77 8.26 24.27
N CYS A 2 -13.24 9.48 24.28
CA CYS A 2 -12.88 10.17 23.04
C CYS A 2 -11.70 9.43 22.43
N MET A 3 -11.90 8.60 21.42
CA MET A 3 -10.79 8.00 20.69
C MET A 3 -10.04 9.09 19.96
N HIS A 4 -8.78 9.27 20.30
CA HIS A 4 -7.94 10.31 19.71
C HIS A 4 -7.68 9.94 18.25
N LYS A 5 -8.17 10.76 17.32
CA LYS A 5 -7.82 10.66 15.90
C LYS A 5 -6.34 10.92 15.74
N LYS A 6 -5.64 9.98 15.13
CA LYS A 6 -4.18 10.03 14.99
C LYS A 6 -3.75 9.41 13.66
N THR A 7 -2.86 10.09 12.96
CA THR A 7 -2.16 9.54 11.80
C THR A 7 -0.67 9.64 12.03
N VAL A 8 0.04 8.53 11.77
CA VAL A 8 1.50 8.45 11.84
C VAL A 8 2.02 7.98 10.50
N ILE A 9 3.01 8.68 9.96
CA ILE A 9 3.68 8.36 8.70
C ILE A 9 5.15 8.09 8.97
N ASP A 10 5.59 6.88 8.64
CA ASP A 10 6.99 6.43 8.74
C ASP A 10 7.51 6.07 7.34
N PHE A 11 7.68 7.07 6.50
CA PHE A 11 8.34 6.87 5.20
C PHE A 11 9.84 7.04 5.38
N LYS A 12 10.61 5.98 5.10
CA LYS A 12 12.06 5.97 5.32
C LYS A 12 12.78 7.09 4.58
N GLU A 13 12.33 7.47 3.41
CA GLU A 13 12.94 8.56 2.63
C GLU A 13 12.83 9.92 3.32
N LEU A 14 11.87 10.12 4.22
CA LEU A 14 11.73 11.35 5.01
C LEU A 14 12.71 11.39 6.19
N GLY A 15 13.26 10.25 6.61
CA GLY A 15 14.22 10.14 7.70
C GLY A 15 13.66 10.38 9.10
N VAL A 16 12.37 10.70 9.22
CA VAL A 16 11.67 11.01 10.46
C VAL A 16 10.26 10.40 10.45
N ARG A 17 9.74 10.16 11.65
CA ARG A 17 8.33 9.88 11.89
C ARG A 17 7.56 11.19 11.88
N GLN A 18 6.48 11.25 11.13
CA GLN A 18 5.53 12.36 11.14
C GLN A 18 4.28 11.97 11.92
N ILE A 19 3.85 12.82 12.86
CA ILE A 19 2.69 12.59 13.72
C ILE A 19 1.68 13.72 13.51
N PHE A 20 0.45 13.34 13.19
CA PHE A 20 -0.67 14.24 12.94
C PHE A 20 -1.79 13.94 13.93
N THR A 21 -2.07 14.85 14.87
CA THR A 21 -3.04 14.64 15.94
C THR A 21 -4.14 15.70 16.00
N HIS A 22 -3.86 16.94 15.63
CA HIS A 22 -4.80 18.05 15.68
C HIS A 22 -5.15 18.51 14.28
N ALA A 23 -6.25 17.97 13.75
CA ALA A 23 -6.75 18.34 12.43
C ALA A 23 -7.49 19.69 12.49
N THR A 24 -7.19 20.58 11.56
CA THR A 24 -7.99 21.79 11.32
C THR A 24 -9.29 21.46 10.61
N LYS A 25 -9.29 20.40 9.82
CA LYS A 25 -10.45 19.90 9.09
C LYS A 25 -10.35 18.40 8.83
N GLU A 26 -11.50 17.74 8.82
CA GLU A 26 -11.69 16.37 8.38
C GLU A 26 -12.50 16.37 7.09
N ILE A 27 -12.01 15.67 6.06
CA ILE A 27 -12.64 15.53 4.75
C ILE A 27 -12.87 14.04 4.52
N LYS A 28 -14.13 13.62 4.44
CA LYS A 28 -14.49 12.21 4.33
C LYS A 28 -15.83 12.03 3.63
N THR A 29 -16.01 10.88 2.99
CA THR A 29 -17.28 10.51 2.37
C THR A 29 -17.46 9.00 2.24
N LYS A 30 -18.72 8.57 2.27
CA LYS A 30 -19.18 7.24 1.87
C LYS A 30 -19.84 7.25 0.49
N ASP A 31 -20.06 8.44 -0.09
CA ASP A 31 -20.71 8.61 -1.38
C ASP A 31 -19.65 8.65 -2.50
N ILE A 32 -19.78 7.71 -3.44
CA ILE A 32 -18.91 7.62 -4.62
C ILE A 32 -18.90 8.90 -5.46
N LYS A 33 -20.01 9.63 -5.48
CA LYS A 33 -20.16 10.86 -6.28
C LYS A 33 -19.36 12.03 -5.73
N GLU A 34 -19.03 12.01 -4.44
CA GLU A 34 -18.31 13.09 -3.78
C GLU A 34 -16.78 12.92 -3.87
N VAL A 35 -16.28 11.72 -4.16
CA VAL A 35 -14.86 11.39 -4.10
C VAL A 35 -14.01 12.37 -4.89
N LYS A 36 -14.33 12.62 -6.16
CA LYS A 36 -13.55 13.53 -7.02
C LYS A 36 -13.54 14.97 -6.52
N SER A 37 -14.70 15.48 -6.11
CA SER A 37 -14.81 16.86 -5.62
C SER A 37 -14.05 17.06 -4.30
N LEU A 38 -14.03 16.04 -3.44
CA LEU A 38 -13.28 16.09 -2.19
C LEU A 38 -11.76 15.99 -2.41
N ILE A 39 -11.31 15.23 -3.40
CA ILE A 39 -9.89 15.24 -3.79
C ILE A 39 -9.47 16.65 -4.23
N ASN A 40 -10.24 17.31 -5.07
CA ASN A 40 -9.96 18.69 -5.47
C ASN A 40 -9.93 19.65 -4.25
N GLN A 41 -10.77 19.41 -3.27
CA GLN A 41 -10.78 20.18 -2.03
C GLN A 41 -9.50 19.97 -1.21
N ILE A 42 -9.02 18.72 -1.14
CA ILE A 42 -7.75 18.36 -0.49
C ILE A 42 -6.58 19.05 -1.20
N GLU A 43 -6.53 19.00 -2.52
CA GLU A 43 -5.49 19.69 -3.32
C GLU A 43 -5.48 21.19 -3.04
N ALA A 44 -6.65 21.82 -2.96
CA ALA A 44 -6.76 23.25 -2.63
C ALA A 44 -6.20 23.60 -1.23
N TYR A 45 -6.28 22.69 -0.27
CA TYR A 45 -5.61 22.87 1.02
C TYR A 45 -4.09 22.72 0.91
N GLN A 46 -3.62 21.73 0.15
CA GLN A 46 -2.19 21.53 -0.07
C GLN A 46 -1.54 22.75 -0.78
N GLU A 47 -2.22 23.35 -1.75
CA GLU A 47 -1.77 24.59 -2.41
C GLU A 47 -1.62 25.77 -1.45
N LYS A 48 -2.38 25.78 -0.35
CA LYS A 48 -2.27 26.75 0.72
C LYS A 48 -1.20 26.42 1.76
N GLY A 49 -0.45 25.33 1.57
CA GLY A 49 0.63 24.89 2.48
C GLY A 49 0.19 24.00 3.61
N TYR A 50 -1.05 23.49 3.63
CA TYR A 50 -1.49 22.52 4.63
C TYR A 50 -0.99 21.12 4.29
N PHE A 51 -0.81 20.30 5.34
CA PHE A 51 -0.62 18.87 5.19
C PHE A 51 -1.98 18.19 5.06
N ALA A 52 -2.07 17.21 4.17
CA ALA A 52 -3.22 16.34 4.03
C ALA A 52 -2.77 14.89 4.17
N VAL A 53 -3.32 14.17 5.13
CA VAL A 53 -2.98 12.76 5.39
C VAL A 53 -4.25 11.93 5.52
N GLY A 54 -4.24 10.72 4.96
CA GLY A 54 -5.40 9.88 4.96
C GLY A 54 -5.30 8.73 3.96
N TYR A 55 -6.45 8.27 3.51
CA TYR A 55 -6.54 7.17 2.53
C TYR A 55 -7.71 7.36 1.59
N VAL A 56 -7.59 6.68 0.45
CA VAL A 56 -8.68 6.41 -0.50
C VAL A 56 -8.87 4.90 -0.54
N ALA A 57 -10.08 4.44 -0.26
CA ALA A 57 -10.39 3.01 -0.28
C ALA A 57 -10.36 2.46 -1.71
N TYR A 58 -10.06 1.16 -1.84
CA TYR A 58 -10.05 0.47 -3.13
C TYR A 58 -11.37 0.65 -3.89
N GLU A 59 -12.48 0.65 -3.17
CA GLU A 59 -13.84 0.77 -3.68
C GLU A 59 -14.16 2.15 -4.26
N ALA A 60 -13.37 3.16 -3.93
CA ALA A 60 -13.48 4.47 -4.56
C ALA A 60 -13.05 4.49 -6.04
N SER A 61 -12.41 3.41 -6.52
CA SER A 61 -11.99 3.27 -7.92
C SER A 61 -13.13 3.47 -8.91
N GLN A 62 -14.37 3.10 -8.55
CA GLN A 62 -15.57 3.30 -9.38
C GLN A 62 -15.89 4.79 -9.62
N ALA A 63 -15.42 5.70 -8.76
CA ALA A 63 -15.54 7.14 -9.01
C ALA A 63 -14.77 7.58 -10.26
N PHE A 64 -13.69 6.87 -10.60
CA PHE A 64 -12.77 7.20 -11.70
C PHE A 64 -13.09 6.39 -12.96
N GLU A 65 -13.49 5.13 -12.80
CA GLU A 65 -13.88 4.24 -13.89
C GLU A 65 -15.21 3.53 -13.53
N PRO A 66 -16.35 4.03 -14.03
CA PRO A 66 -17.67 3.49 -13.68
C PRO A 66 -17.91 2.03 -14.08
N LYS A 67 -17.07 1.48 -14.97
CA LYS A 67 -17.15 0.09 -15.38
C LYS A 67 -16.59 -0.89 -14.34
N PHE A 68 -15.82 -0.40 -13.39
CA PHE A 68 -15.31 -1.25 -12.32
C PHE A 68 -16.45 -1.76 -11.46
N GLN A 69 -16.43 -3.06 -11.22
CA GLN A 69 -17.35 -3.71 -10.29
C GLN A 69 -16.71 -3.80 -8.93
N ILE A 70 -17.46 -3.42 -7.91
CA ILE A 70 -17.02 -3.41 -6.53
C ILE A 70 -17.99 -4.26 -5.74
N PHE A 71 -17.47 -5.02 -4.80
CA PHE A 71 -18.26 -5.82 -3.87
C PHE A 71 -18.18 -5.20 -2.47
N ASP A 72 -19.30 -5.16 -1.79
CA ASP A 72 -19.33 -4.77 -0.39
C ASP A 72 -18.58 -5.81 0.44
N SER A 73 -17.69 -5.33 1.30
CA SER A 73 -16.98 -6.19 2.24
C SER A 73 -17.28 -5.74 3.66
N PRO A 74 -17.69 -6.65 4.57
CA PRO A 74 -17.94 -6.31 5.97
C PRO A 74 -16.67 -5.91 6.72
N LEU A 75 -15.49 -6.14 6.14
CA LEU A 75 -14.19 -5.79 6.71
C LEU A 75 -13.66 -4.44 6.23
N MET A 76 -14.44 -3.72 5.41
CA MET A 76 -14.00 -2.48 4.82
C MET A 76 -14.11 -1.30 5.79
N SER A 77 -13.22 -0.33 5.56
CA SER A 77 -13.34 1.01 6.12
C SER A 77 -14.72 1.58 5.82
N GLU A 78 -15.28 2.30 6.78
CA GLU A 78 -16.55 2.99 6.61
C GLU A 78 -16.55 4.06 5.53
N TYR A 79 -15.37 4.62 5.18
CA TYR A 79 -15.24 5.71 4.24
C TYR A 79 -14.55 5.29 2.95
N LEU A 80 -15.05 5.78 1.81
CA LEU A 80 -14.39 5.68 0.51
C LEU A 80 -13.19 6.61 0.40
N LEU A 81 -13.26 7.73 1.12
CA LEU A 81 -12.18 8.69 1.24
C LEU A 81 -12.20 9.26 2.66
N TYR A 82 -11.04 9.28 3.31
CA TYR A 82 -10.84 9.87 4.62
C TYR A 82 -9.50 10.60 4.66
N PHE A 83 -9.54 11.92 4.91
CA PHE A 83 -8.35 12.75 5.07
C PHE A 83 -8.52 13.71 6.24
N THR A 84 -7.42 14.00 6.90
CA THR A 84 -7.32 15.08 7.87
C THR A 84 -6.34 16.14 7.36
N ILE A 85 -6.71 17.40 7.56
CA ILE A 85 -5.93 18.57 7.14
C ILE A 85 -5.27 19.18 8.37
N HIS A 86 -3.98 19.47 8.26
CA HIS A 86 -3.18 19.99 9.35
C HIS A 86 -2.34 21.19 8.91
N ASP A 87 -2.24 22.19 9.75
CA ASP A 87 -1.34 23.33 9.56
C ASP A 87 0.08 23.03 10.06
N THR A 88 0.22 22.08 10.98
CA THR A 88 1.49 21.67 11.58
C THR A 88 1.64 20.16 11.61
N VAL A 89 2.88 19.70 11.65
CA VAL A 89 3.24 18.30 11.85
C VAL A 89 4.28 18.20 12.97
N GLN A 90 4.09 17.22 13.86
CA GLN A 90 5.10 16.85 14.85
C GLN A 90 6.02 15.78 14.27
N THR A 91 7.32 15.91 14.48
CA THR A 91 8.32 14.94 14.01
C THR A 91 9.11 14.36 15.15
N GLU A 92 9.49 13.09 15.01
CA GLU A 92 10.41 12.38 15.90
C GLU A 92 11.18 11.31 15.14
N SER A 93 12.10 10.61 15.77
CA SER A 93 12.83 9.51 15.13
C SER A 93 11.89 8.33 14.84
N ILE A 94 12.07 7.69 13.68
CA ILE A 94 11.43 6.40 13.41
C ILE A 94 11.95 5.39 14.43
N PRO A 95 11.07 4.60 15.09
CA PRO A 95 11.50 3.70 16.15
C PRO A 95 12.42 2.60 15.62
N LEU A 96 13.46 2.28 16.40
CA LEU A 96 14.36 1.15 16.16
C LEU A 96 14.06 -0.07 17.07
N ALA A 97 13.19 0.13 18.05
CA ALA A 97 12.72 -0.88 18.98
C ALA A 97 11.22 -0.68 19.28
N TYR A 98 10.58 -1.69 19.78
CA TYR A 98 9.17 -1.65 20.15
C TYR A 98 8.95 -2.31 21.52
N GLU A 99 7.90 -1.85 22.20
CA GLU A 99 7.43 -2.52 23.43
C GLU A 99 6.81 -3.88 23.09
N PRO A 100 7.04 -4.91 23.90
CA PRO A 100 6.46 -6.23 23.68
C PRO A 100 4.95 -6.16 23.50
N VAL A 101 4.47 -6.72 22.38
CA VAL A 101 3.05 -6.81 22.07
C VAL A 101 2.74 -8.21 21.56
N PRO A 102 1.78 -8.93 22.17
CA PRO A 102 1.40 -10.25 21.70
C PRO A 102 0.65 -10.14 20.37
N LEU A 103 1.00 -11.01 19.43
CA LEU A 103 0.24 -11.24 18.20
C LEU A 103 -0.31 -12.67 18.19
N PRO A 104 -1.46 -12.89 17.55
CA PRO A 104 -2.00 -14.24 17.41
C PRO A 104 -1.02 -15.16 16.66
N GLU A 105 -0.93 -16.41 17.10
CA GLU A 105 -0.11 -17.43 16.43
C GLU A 105 -0.77 -17.96 15.16
N SER A 106 -2.09 -17.86 15.05
CA SER A 106 -2.87 -18.34 13.91
C SER A 106 -3.93 -17.32 13.51
N TRP A 107 -4.31 -17.36 12.24
CA TRP A 107 -5.33 -16.52 11.65
C TRP A 107 -6.37 -17.38 10.96
N GLN A 108 -7.64 -16.98 11.04
CA GLN A 108 -8.72 -17.62 10.32
C GLN A 108 -8.73 -17.12 8.87
N GLU A 109 -8.61 -18.03 7.93
CA GLU A 109 -8.83 -17.75 6.51
C GLU A 109 -10.33 -17.64 6.22
N LEU A 110 -10.73 -16.57 5.53
CA LEU A 110 -12.12 -16.35 5.11
C LEU A 110 -12.47 -17.03 3.78
N THR A 111 -11.47 -17.48 3.06
CA THR A 111 -11.61 -18.24 1.80
C THR A 111 -11.12 -19.65 2.05
N SER A 112 -11.96 -20.65 1.79
CA SER A 112 -11.56 -22.06 1.94
C SER A 112 -10.53 -22.47 0.88
N ALA A 113 -9.82 -23.55 1.12
CA ALA A 113 -8.85 -24.10 0.16
C ALA A 113 -9.52 -24.52 -1.15
N GLU A 114 -10.75 -25.04 -1.08
CA GLU A 114 -11.56 -25.44 -2.25
C GLU A 114 -11.97 -24.20 -3.08
N GLU A 115 -12.45 -23.15 -2.43
CA GLU A 115 -12.79 -21.88 -3.09
C GLU A 115 -11.57 -21.23 -3.74
N TYR A 116 -10.43 -21.23 -3.04
CA TYR A 116 -9.17 -20.72 -3.57
C TYR A 116 -8.76 -21.49 -4.82
N LYS A 117 -8.77 -22.83 -4.77
CA LYS A 117 -8.41 -23.68 -5.90
C LYS A 117 -9.32 -23.44 -7.11
N ALA A 118 -10.63 -23.38 -6.90
CA ALA A 118 -11.61 -23.12 -7.96
C ALA A 118 -11.40 -21.73 -8.59
N ALA A 119 -11.11 -20.70 -7.78
CA ALA A 119 -10.81 -19.36 -8.28
C ALA A 119 -9.53 -19.34 -9.14
N ILE A 120 -8.46 -20.00 -8.70
CA ILE A 120 -7.21 -20.09 -9.46
C ILE A 120 -7.41 -20.85 -10.79
N GLU A 121 -8.16 -21.94 -10.80
CA GLU A 121 -8.48 -22.68 -12.04
C GLU A 121 -9.27 -21.80 -13.02
N HIS A 122 -10.23 -21.02 -12.53
CA HIS A 122 -11.00 -20.07 -13.33
C HIS A 122 -10.11 -18.97 -13.92
N ILE A 123 -9.23 -18.38 -13.12
CA ILE A 123 -8.25 -17.39 -13.56
C ILE A 123 -7.34 -17.95 -14.64
N HIS A 124 -6.80 -19.15 -14.46
CA HIS A 124 -5.97 -19.82 -15.46
C HIS A 124 -6.73 -20.07 -16.78
N HIS A 125 -8.03 -20.38 -16.70
CA HIS A 125 -8.86 -20.51 -17.89
C HIS A 125 -8.93 -19.20 -18.66
N HIS A 126 -9.21 -18.08 -18.00
CA HIS A 126 -9.27 -16.76 -18.64
C HIS A 126 -7.92 -16.32 -19.21
N ILE A 127 -6.81 -16.61 -18.54
CA ILE A 127 -5.47 -16.32 -19.05
C ILE A 127 -5.19 -17.12 -20.32
N ARG A 128 -5.52 -18.43 -20.34
CA ARG A 128 -5.34 -19.28 -21.55
C ARG A 128 -6.18 -18.81 -22.74
N GLN A 129 -7.33 -18.20 -22.49
CA GLN A 129 -8.19 -17.64 -23.53
C GLN A 129 -7.76 -16.24 -23.98
N GLY A 130 -6.76 -15.63 -23.35
CA GLY A 130 -6.31 -14.29 -23.68
C GLY A 130 -7.23 -13.16 -23.17
N ASN A 131 -8.18 -13.46 -22.30
CA ASN A 131 -9.09 -12.47 -21.71
C ASN A 131 -8.36 -11.54 -20.73
N THR A 132 -7.33 -12.03 -20.08
CA THR A 132 -6.43 -11.30 -19.20
C THR A 132 -5.07 -11.97 -19.20
N TYR A 133 -4.02 -11.26 -18.81
CA TYR A 133 -2.67 -11.82 -18.66
C TYR A 133 -2.21 -11.95 -17.21
N GLN A 134 -2.89 -11.26 -16.30
CA GLN A 134 -2.59 -11.31 -14.86
C GLN A 134 -3.84 -11.01 -14.03
N VAL A 135 -3.96 -11.66 -12.87
CA VAL A 135 -4.96 -11.37 -11.85
C VAL A 135 -4.29 -11.43 -10.48
N ASN A 136 -4.50 -10.42 -9.66
CA ASN A 136 -4.13 -10.44 -8.25
C ASN A 136 -5.32 -10.98 -7.45
N PHE A 137 -5.26 -12.27 -7.12
CA PHE A 137 -6.27 -12.89 -6.27
C PHE A 137 -5.86 -12.75 -4.80
N THR A 138 -6.72 -12.15 -3.99
CA THR A 138 -6.45 -11.91 -2.57
C THR A 138 -7.37 -12.75 -1.68
N VAL A 139 -6.83 -13.20 -0.56
CA VAL A 139 -7.58 -13.82 0.54
C VAL A 139 -7.50 -12.94 1.77
N GLN A 140 -8.58 -12.94 2.55
CA GLN A 140 -8.63 -12.20 3.81
C GLN A 140 -8.42 -13.14 4.98
N LEU A 141 -7.66 -12.67 5.94
CA LEU A 141 -7.42 -13.33 7.21
C LEU A 141 -8.02 -12.49 8.33
N GLN A 142 -8.59 -13.13 9.34
CA GLN A 142 -9.10 -12.41 10.50
C GLN A 142 -8.69 -13.09 11.80
N GLN A 143 -8.64 -12.30 12.86
CA GLN A 143 -8.42 -12.79 14.22
C GLN A 143 -8.87 -11.72 15.23
N ASN A 144 -9.34 -12.19 16.39
CA ASN A 144 -9.60 -11.30 17.51
C ASN A 144 -8.28 -10.86 18.16
N ILE A 145 -8.06 -9.57 18.23
CA ILE A 145 -6.88 -8.98 18.82
C ILE A 145 -7.30 -7.99 19.89
N THR A 146 -6.73 -8.13 21.10
CA THR A 146 -6.98 -7.24 22.23
C THR A 146 -5.85 -6.22 22.46
N ALA A 147 -4.70 -6.41 21.78
CA ALA A 147 -3.56 -5.52 21.89
C ALA A 147 -3.86 -4.14 21.29
N ASP A 148 -3.17 -3.12 21.81
CA ASP A 148 -3.26 -1.77 21.26
C ASP A 148 -2.80 -1.73 19.81
N PRO A 149 -3.62 -1.22 18.86
CA PRO A 149 -3.26 -1.18 17.45
C PRO A 149 -1.99 -0.40 17.14
N PHE A 150 -1.71 0.65 17.89
CA PHE A 150 -0.49 1.44 17.72
C PHE A 150 0.77 0.69 18.16
N ALA A 151 0.66 -0.13 19.22
CA ALA A 151 1.74 -1.02 19.65
C ALA A 151 2.04 -2.09 18.57
N ILE A 152 1.00 -2.65 17.95
CA ILE A 152 1.13 -3.58 16.81
C ILE A 152 1.83 -2.89 15.64
N TYR A 153 1.41 -1.67 15.29
CA TYR A 153 2.03 -0.87 14.23
C TYR A 153 3.52 -0.67 14.46
N ASN A 154 3.92 -0.23 15.67
CA ASN A 154 5.33 -0.04 16.02
C ASN A 154 6.16 -1.32 15.88
N ARG A 155 5.63 -2.46 16.33
CA ARG A 155 6.26 -3.76 16.13
C ARG A 155 6.50 -4.05 14.67
N LEU A 156 5.48 -3.89 13.83
CA LEU A 156 5.57 -4.19 12.39
C LEU A 156 6.51 -3.25 11.66
N VAL A 157 6.55 -1.96 12.00
CA VAL A 157 7.50 -0.99 11.44
C VAL A 157 8.94 -1.45 11.65
N VAL A 158 9.28 -1.89 12.88
CA VAL A 158 10.62 -2.35 13.22
C VAL A 158 10.94 -3.71 12.57
N GLU A 159 10.04 -4.69 12.70
CA GLU A 159 10.28 -6.06 12.22
C GLU A 159 10.34 -6.17 10.70
N GLN A 160 9.45 -5.49 9.97
CA GLN A 160 9.37 -5.58 8.52
C GLN A 160 10.34 -4.65 7.81
N ASN A 161 10.72 -3.55 8.44
CA ASN A 161 11.65 -2.57 7.88
C ASN A 161 11.24 -2.10 6.45
N ALA A 162 9.94 -1.94 6.22
CA ALA A 162 9.40 -1.51 4.94
C ALA A 162 9.59 0.01 4.71
N HIS A 163 9.55 0.44 3.45
CA HIS A 163 9.84 1.83 3.08
C HIS A 163 8.71 2.80 3.37
N TYR A 164 7.44 2.33 3.29
CA TYR A 164 6.25 3.17 3.38
C TYR A 164 5.28 2.61 4.42
N ASN A 165 5.31 3.19 5.61
CA ASN A 165 4.48 2.74 6.71
C ASN A 165 3.54 3.85 7.15
N ALA A 166 2.29 3.50 7.44
CA ALA A 166 1.28 4.42 7.92
C ALA A 166 0.38 3.78 8.96
N PHE A 167 0.04 4.55 9.98
CA PHE A 167 -1.00 4.26 10.96
C PHE A 167 -2.06 5.35 10.87
N ILE A 168 -3.31 4.98 10.61
CA ILE A 168 -4.42 5.92 10.51
C ILE A 168 -5.52 5.46 11.44
N GLN A 169 -5.88 6.28 12.41
CA GLN A 169 -6.92 5.98 13.39
C GLN A 169 -8.03 7.03 13.33
N HIS A 170 -9.24 6.56 13.13
CA HIS A 170 -10.46 7.36 13.20
C HIS A 170 -11.62 6.50 13.66
N ASP A 171 -12.57 7.08 14.37
CA ASP A 171 -13.73 6.40 14.92
C ASP A 171 -13.30 5.08 15.62
N ASP A 172 -13.87 3.95 15.27
CA ASP A 172 -13.53 2.62 15.81
C ASP A 172 -12.53 1.85 14.93
N VAL A 173 -11.91 2.52 13.96
CA VAL A 173 -11.03 1.91 12.97
C VAL A 173 -9.58 2.33 13.18
N SER A 174 -8.67 1.37 13.11
CA SER A 174 -7.23 1.59 13.02
C SER A 174 -6.69 0.88 11.80
N ILE A 175 -6.11 1.62 10.87
CA ILE A 175 -5.47 1.09 9.67
C ILE A 175 -3.98 1.03 9.91
N ILE A 176 -3.39 -0.14 9.72
CA ILE A 176 -1.96 -0.39 9.79
C ILE A 176 -1.51 -0.79 8.39
N SER A 177 -0.73 0.05 7.76
CA SER A 177 -0.17 -0.21 6.43
C SER A 177 1.35 -0.29 6.52
N ILE A 178 1.91 -1.43 6.16
CA ILE A 178 3.36 -1.68 6.13
C ILE A 178 3.68 -2.10 4.70
N SER A 179 4.17 -1.16 3.89
CA SER A 179 4.31 -1.37 2.45
C SER A 179 5.74 -1.16 1.95
N PRO A 180 6.27 -2.09 1.16
CA PRO A 180 7.54 -1.90 0.47
C PRO A 180 7.39 -1.07 -0.81
N GLU A 181 6.18 -0.96 -1.35
CA GLU A 181 5.91 -0.48 -2.70
C GLU A 181 5.44 0.96 -2.73
N LEU A 182 5.98 1.74 -3.65
CA LEU A 182 5.55 3.10 -3.94
C LEU A 182 4.55 3.08 -5.10
N PHE A 183 3.31 3.48 -4.83
CA PHE A 183 2.32 3.69 -5.87
C PHE A 183 2.74 4.88 -6.75
N PHE A 184 2.81 6.08 -6.20
CA PHE A 184 3.43 7.23 -6.85
C PHE A 184 3.93 8.26 -5.84
N LYS A 185 4.90 9.04 -6.26
CA LYS A 185 5.39 10.24 -5.58
C LYS A 185 5.44 11.40 -6.58
N LYS A 186 4.86 12.52 -6.21
CA LYS A 186 4.98 13.77 -6.95
C LYS A 186 5.89 14.74 -6.17
N ASP A 187 6.94 15.22 -6.83
CA ASP A 187 7.87 16.20 -6.29
C ASP A 187 8.08 17.29 -7.35
N GLY A 188 7.48 18.45 -7.12
CA GLY A 188 7.35 19.50 -8.14
C GLY A 188 6.66 18.97 -9.40
N ASP A 189 7.35 19.00 -10.52
CA ASP A 189 6.87 18.52 -11.82
C ASP A 189 7.27 17.07 -12.12
N ILE A 190 7.93 16.40 -11.18
CA ILE A 190 8.38 15.01 -11.36
C ILE A 190 7.42 14.04 -10.66
N LEU A 191 6.93 13.08 -11.42
CA LEU A 191 6.14 11.97 -10.91
C LEU A 191 6.96 10.68 -11.00
N THR A 192 7.07 9.96 -9.88
CA THR A 192 7.83 8.73 -9.76
C THR A 192 6.94 7.58 -9.33
N THR A 193 7.07 6.41 -9.97
CA THR A 193 6.46 5.15 -9.56
C THR A 193 7.53 4.07 -9.37
N ARG A 194 7.29 3.10 -8.50
CA ARG A 194 8.19 1.97 -8.26
C ARG A 194 7.38 0.68 -8.12
N PRO A 195 6.94 0.10 -9.25
CA PRO A 195 6.22 -1.18 -9.21
C PRO A 195 7.14 -2.32 -8.77
N MET A 196 6.59 -3.28 -8.06
CA MET A 196 7.31 -4.45 -7.54
C MET A 196 6.61 -5.73 -7.96
N LYS A 197 7.36 -6.68 -8.50
CA LYS A 197 6.89 -8.03 -8.84
C LYS A 197 8.03 -9.02 -8.66
N GLY A 198 7.66 -10.25 -8.30
CA GLY A 198 8.62 -11.30 -8.02
C GLY A 198 9.14 -11.25 -6.59
N THR A 199 8.98 -12.36 -5.88
CA THR A 199 9.39 -12.49 -4.47
C THR A 199 10.02 -13.86 -4.26
N THR A 200 11.11 -13.91 -3.50
CA THR A 200 11.69 -15.15 -3.02
C THR A 200 12.11 -15.04 -1.55
N ASN A 201 12.17 -16.17 -0.87
CA ASN A 201 12.57 -16.23 0.53
C ASN A 201 14.02 -15.82 0.71
N ARG A 202 14.33 -15.36 1.93
CA ARG A 202 15.70 -15.17 2.38
C ARG A 202 16.40 -16.51 2.59
N GLY A 203 17.69 -16.57 2.33
CA GLY A 203 18.51 -17.73 2.65
C GLY A 203 18.91 -17.78 4.13
N LEU A 204 19.17 -18.97 4.65
CA LEU A 204 19.59 -19.16 6.04
C LEU A 204 21.08 -18.79 6.29
N THR A 205 21.87 -18.77 5.24
CA THR A 205 23.28 -18.37 5.28
C THR A 205 23.51 -17.25 4.27
N THR A 206 24.59 -16.49 4.43
CA THR A 206 24.96 -15.42 3.47
C THR A 206 25.07 -15.96 2.03
N GLU A 207 25.65 -17.14 1.87
CA GLU A 207 25.80 -17.77 0.55
C GLU A 207 24.45 -18.12 -0.07
N THR A 208 23.57 -18.79 0.68
CA THR A 208 22.24 -19.17 0.20
C THR A 208 21.35 -17.96 -0.03
N ASP A 209 21.50 -16.93 0.77
CA ASP A 209 20.77 -15.67 0.65
C ASP A 209 21.14 -14.91 -0.64
N LEU A 210 22.42 -14.83 -0.96
CA LEU A 210 22.90 -14.26 -2.23
C LEU A 210 22.46 -15.07 -3.45
N LYS A 211 22.44 -16.41 -3.33
CA LYS A 211 21.92 -17.29 -4.40
C LYS A 211 20.43 -17.02 -4.68
N GLN A 212 19.63 -16.78 -3.66
CA GLN A 212 18.21 -16.42 -3.80
C GLN A 212 18.06 -15.08 -4.54
N ALA A 213 18.83 -14.06 -4.15
CA ALA A 213 18.80 -12.77 -4.85
C ALA A 213 19.22 -12.91 -6.32
N GLN A 214 20.27 -13.67 -6.61
CA GLN A 214 20.75 -13.91 -7.98
C GLN A 214 19.73 -14.68 -8.79
N TRP A 215 19.10 -15.71 -8.22
CA TRP A 215 18.04 -16.44 -8.88
C TRP A 215 16.88 -15.51 -9.27
N LEU A 216 16.39 -14.68 -8.33
CA LEU A 216 15.29 -13.76 -8.58
C LEU A 216 15.64 -12.75 -9.69
N ALA A 217 16.89 -12.24 -9.70
CA ALA A 217 17.36 -11.30 -10.71
C ALA A 217 17.37 -11.86 -12.13
N HIS A 218 17.48 -13.19 -12.28
CA HIS A 218 17.62 -13.86 -13.58
C HIS A 218 16.40 -14.70 -13.95
N ASP A 219 15.45 -14.92 -13.04
CA ASP A 219 14.26 -15.71 -13.30
C ASP A 219 13.39 -15.07 -14.39
N GLN A 220 13.21 -15.79 -15.50
CA GLN A 220 12.54 -15.28 -16.69
C GLN A 220 11.07 -14.92 -16.41
N LYS A 221 10.37 -15.73 -15.61
CA LYS A 221 8.96 -15.48 -15.25
C LYS A 221 8.80 -14.18 -14.48
N ASN A 222 9.58 -14.01 -13.41
CA ASN A 222 9.50 -12.81 -12.56
C ASN A 222 9.93 -11.56 -13.34
N ARG A 223 10.94 -11.65 -14.18
CA ARG A 223 11.36 -10.54 -15.05
C ARG A 223 10.26 -10.15 -16.04
N SER A 224 9.65 -11.12 -16.71
CA SER A 224 8.55 -10.87 -17.66
C SER A 224 7.35 -10.22 -16.98
N GLU A 225 6.98 -10.67 -15.80
CA GLU A 225 5.90 -10.09 -15.00
C GLU A 225 6.21 -8.65 -14.61
N ASN A 226 7.43 -8.36 -14.16
CA ASN A 226 7.86 -7.00 -13.84
C ASN A 226 7.83 -6.09 -15.07
N MET A 227 8.32 -6.56 -16.21
CA MET A 227 8.31 -5.83 -17.48
C MET A 227 6.88 -5.45 -17.92
N MET A 228 5.93 -6.38 -17.81
CA MET A 228 4.53 -6.10 -18.15
C MET A 228 3.94 -5.00 -17.28
N ILE A 229 4.23 -4.99 -16.00
CA ILE A 229 3.73 -3.94 -15.10
C ILE A 229 4.43 -2.61 -15.35
N VAL A 230 5.72 -2.59 -15.64
CA VAL A 230 6.44 -1.38 -16.03
C VAL A 230 5.84 -0.78 -17.31
N ASP A 231 5.55 -1.59 -18.32
CA ASP A 231 4.95 -1.12 -19.57
C ASP A 231 3.53 -0.59 -19.35
N LEU A 232 2.73 -1.22 -18.49
CA LEU A 232 1.40 -0.73 -18.11
C LEU A 232 1.50 0.66 -17.46
N LEU A 233 2.39 0.81 -16.48
CA LEU A 233 2.60 2.10 -15.80
C LEU A 233 3.19 3.17 -16.71
N ARG A 234 4.11 2.81 -17.61
CA ARG A 234 4.61 3.73 -18.63
C ARG A 234 3.47 4.28 -19.49
N ASN A 235 2.55 3.41 -19.90
CA ASN A 235 1.38 3.82 -20.65
C ASN A 235 0.49 4.81 -19.86
N ASP A 236 0.24 4.53 -18.59
CA ASP A 236 -0.53 5.45 -17.72
C ASP A 236 0.20 6.77 -17.50
N MET A 237 1.51 6.73 -17.25
CA MET A 237 2.33 7.92 -17.07
C MET A 237 2.39 8.81 -18.32
N ASN A 238 2.48 8.19 -19.50
CA ASN A 238 2.49 8.92 -20.76
C ASN A 238 1.22 9.74 -21.03
N ARG A 239 0.09 9.34 -20.43
CA ARG A 239 -1.18 10.08 -20.56
C ARG A 239 -1.17 11.43 -19.82
N ILE A 240 -0.30 11.59 -18.83
CA ILE A 240 -0.24 12.77 -17.95
C ILE A 240 1.12 13.49 -17.96
N SER A 241 2.13 12.90 -18.57
CA SER A 241 3.49 13.45 -18.66
C SER A 241 3.71 14.23 -19.97
N LYS A 242 4.72 15.09 -20.00
CA LYS A 242 5.19 15.72 -21.24
C LYS A 242 5.73 14.66 -22.20
N ILE A 243 5.40 14.76 -23.47
CA ILE A 243 5.84 13.80 -24.49
C ILE A 243 7.37 13.67 -24.46
N GLY A 244 7.86 12.44 -24.38
CA GLY A 244 9.29 12.12 -24.37
C GLY A 244 10.02 12.41 -23.05
N SER A 245 9.30 12.74 -21.97
CA SER A 245 9.89 12.99 -20.65
C SER A 245 10.00 11.75 -19.78
N GLU A 246 9.44 10.63 -20.21
CA GLU A 246 9.51 9.36 -19.46
C GLU A 246 10.94 8.82 -19.39
N ASN A 247 11.31 8.27 -18.24
CA ASN A 247 12.61 7.64 -18.04
C ASN A 247 12.51 6.46 -17.06
N VAL A 248 12.94 5.28 -17.50
CA VAL A 248 13.06 4.10 -16.63
C VAL A 248 14.46 4.11 -16.01
N LYS A 249 14.59 4.54 -14.77
CA LYS A 249 15.88 4.67 -14.09
C LYS A 249 16.56 3.33 -13.84
N ARG A 250 15.79 2.33 -13.40
CA ARG A 250 16.28 0.98 -13.05
C ARG A 250 15.21 -0.04 -13.39
N LEU A 251 15.59 -1.12 -14.06
CA LEU A 251 14.69 -2.17 -14.47
C LEU A 251 15.06 -3.48 -13.77
N CYS A 252 14.06 -4.18 -13.21
CA CYS A 252 14.24 -5.46 -12.53
C CYS A 252 15.32 -5.44 -11.42
N GLN A 253 15.44 -4.35 -10.68
CA GLN A 253 16.34 -4.27 -9.53
C GLN A 253 15.81 -5.14 -8.40
N VAL A 254 16.67 -6.01 -7.86
CA VAL A 254 16.34 -6.82 -6.68
C VAL A 254 16.65 -6.03 -5.42
N GLU A 255 15.68 -6.01 -4.49
CA GLU A 255 15.77 -5.33 -3.21
C GLU A 255 15.67 -6.31 -2.04
N GLN A 256 16.43 -6.03 -1.00
CA GLN A 256 16.48 -6.83 0.21
C GLN A 256 15.50 -6.28 1.26
N TYR A 257 14.65 -7.17 1.76
CA TYR A 257 13.76 -6.91 2.90
C TYR A 257 14.07 -7.88 4.04
N SER A 258 13.51 -7.63 5.22
CA SER A 258 13.77 -8.47 6.41
C SER A 258 13.44 -9.94 6.18
N THR A 259 12.34 -10.22 5.49
CA THR A 259 11.82 -11.58 5.32
C THR A 259 11.93 -12.13 3.91
N VAL A 260 12.15 -11.28 2.92
CA VAL A 260 12.17 -11.67 1.49
C VAL A 260 13.18 -10.85 0.68
N TRP A 261 13.51 -11.36 -0.51
CA TRP A 261 14.01 -10.59 -1.65
C TRP A 261 12.86 -10.30 -2.61
N GLN A 262 12.83 -9.10 -3.14
CA GLN A 262 11.77 -8.71 -4.07
C GLN A 262 12.32 -7.88 -5.23
#